data_b67ae11436fa8142c36290579964de10
#
_entry.id   b67ae11436fa8142c36290579964de10
#
_cell.length_a   1.000
_cell.length_b   1.000
_cell.length_c   1.000
_cell.angle_alpha   90.00
_cell.angle_beta   90.00
_cell.angle_gamma   90.00
#
_symmetry.space_group_name_H-M   'P 1'
#
loop_
_entity.id
_entity.type
_entity.pdbx_description
1 polymer ?
#
loop_
_entity_poly.entity_id
_entity_poly.type
_entity_poly.pdbx_seq_one_letter_code
_entity_poly.pdbx_strand_id
1 'polypeptide(L)'
;SLASVFNLLNGNNSKKYYAPGVLREDIIQYPTDEKRLFTADQYRDILFKITENLRGIVYDKNYVNSLLEILESELSYVPSSTSKKEVPDISLYDHLKLTAGIALCIKQYLDDKQKPYKTVLFDRQEDFYIEKCFRLASLDISGIQKFIYTITSKNALRHLRARSFYLDLMMEHVTDELLDRE
;
A
#
# COMPACT_ATOMS: atom_id res chain seq x y z
N SER A 1 -15.48 -10.73 0.21
CA SER A 1 -14.10 -11.18 0.55
C SER A 1 -13.11 -10.65 -0.44
N LEU A 2 -11.91 -10.34 0.02
CA LEU A 2 -10.77 -10.04 -0.83
C LEU A 2 -10.25 -11.35 -1.45
N ALA A 3 -10.12 -11.40 -2.78
CA ALA A 3 -9.51 -12.54 -3.46
C ALA A 3 -7.98 -12.50 -3.30
N SER A 4 -7.38 -13.67 -3.15
CA SER A 4 -5.92 -13.75 -3.10
C SER A 4 -5.31 -13.42 -4.46
N VAL A 5 -4.29 -12.56 -4.50
CA VAL A 5 -3.51 -12.26 -5.70
C VAL A 5 -2.89 -13.52 -6.31
N PHE A 6 -2.58 -14.53 -5.48
CA PHE A 6 -2.05 -15.82 -5.94
C PHE A 6 -3.05 -16.64 -6.78
N ASN A 7 -4.33 -16.29 -6.79
CA ASN A 7 -5.30 -16.90 -7.70
C ASN A 7 -5.00 -16.60 -9.18
N LEU A 8 -4.36 -15.46 -9.45
CA LEU A 8 -4.02 -15.00 -10.80
C LEU A 8 -2.59 -15.35 -11.18
N LEU A 9 -1.70 -15.50 -10.20
CA LEU A 9 -0.30 -15.83 -10.45
C LEU A 9 -0.14 -17.31 -10.80
N ASN A 10 0.80 -17.60 -11.68
CA ASN A 10 1.18 -18.96 -12.08
C ASN A 10 0.09 -19.77 -12.81
N GLY A 11 -0.89 -19.09 -13.42
CA GLY A 11 -2.01 -19.77 -14.08
C GLY A 11 -2.85 -20.63 -13.12
N ASN A 12 -2.82 -20.30 -11.84
CA ASN A 12 -3.49 -21.02 -10.79
C ASN A 12 -5.01 -20.79 -10.86
N ASN A 13 -5.78 -21.84 -11.08
CA ASN A 13 -7.24 -21.80 -11.08
C ASN A 13 -7.85 -21.87 -9.67
N SER A 14 -7.04 -21.73 -8.63
CA SER A 14 -7.52 -21.72 -7.26
C SER A 14 -8.40 -20.50 -6.99
N LYS A 15 -9.39 -20.66 -6.12
CA LYS A 15 -10.32 -19.59 -5.69
C LYS A 15 -10.16 -19.40 -4.20
N LYS A 16 -9.03 -18.82 -3.80
CA LYS A 16 -8.72 -18.52 -2.40
C LYS A 16 -9.12 -17.09 -2.07
N TYR A 17 -9.69 -16.89 -0.89
CA TYR A 17 -10.20 -15.62 -0.41
C TYR A 17 -9.74 -15.37 1.02
N TYR A 18 -9.43 -14.12 1.34
CA TYR A 18 -9.23 -13.68 2.71
C TYR A 18 -10.58 -13.40 3.36
N ALA A 19 -10.75 -13.87 4.59
CA ALA A 19 -11.92 -13.55 5.38
C ALA A 19 -11.95 -12.05 5.73
N PRO A 20 -13.15 -11.46 5.93
CA PRO A 20 -13.25 -10.13 6.54
C PRO A 20 -12.53 -10.10 7.89
N GLY A 21 -11.67 -9.13 8.09
CA GLY A 21 -10.88 -9.02 9.32
C GLY A 21 -10.00 -7.78 9.34
N VAL A 22 -9.27 -7.63 10.42
CA VAL A 22 -8.31 -6.56 10.67
C VAL A 22 -6.91 -7.13 10.51
N LEU A 23 -6.00 -6.39 9.92
CA LEU A 23 -4.58 -6.74 9.88
C LEU A 23 -3.98 -6.50 11.28
N ARG A 24 -3.41 -7.53 11.86
CA ARG A 24 -2.79 -7.49 13.19
C ARG A 24 -1.47 -8.23 13.19
N GLU A 25 -0.51 -7.76 13.95
CA GLU A 25 0.81 -8.37 14.07
C GLU A 25 0.78 -9.80 14.64
N ASP A 26 -0.19 -10.07 15.51
CA ASP A 26 -0.34 -11.36 16.21
C ASP A 26 -1.18 -12.39 15.45
N ILE A 27 -1.85 -11.97 14.34
CA ILE A 27 -2.75 -12.83 13.59
C ILE A 27 -2.46 -12.73 12.09
N ILE A 28 -1.86 -13.76 11.54
CA ILE A 28 -1.68 -13.90 10.09
C ILE A 28 -2.92 -14.58 9.50
N GLN A 29 -3.61 -13.87 8.60
CA GLN A 29 -4.72 -14.47 7.87
C GLN A 29 -4.22 -15.17 6.60
N TYR A 30 -4.55 -16.44 6.47
CA TYR A 30 -4.31 -17.19 5.24
C TYR A 30 -5.60 -17.27 4.41
N PRO A 31 -5.48 -17.19 3.07
CA PRO A 31 -6.65 -17.30 2.20
C PRO A 31 -7.19 -18.74 2.18
N THR A 32 -8.51 -18.86 2.23
CA THR A 32 -9.23 -20.15 2.22
C THR A 32 -10.13 -20.27 0.99
N ASP A 33 -10.69 -21.46 0.74
CA ASP A 33 -11.66 -21.69 -0.34
C ASP A 33 -13.04 -21.05 -0.04
N GLU A 34 -13.26 -20.63 1.19
CA GLU A 34 -14.54 -20.08 1.63
C GLU A 34 -14.62 -18.58 1.29
N LYS A 35 -15.57 -18.22 0.44
CA LYS A 35 -15.89 -16.83 0.11
C LYS A 35 -16.89 -16.27 1.13
N ARG A 36 -16.43 -15.50 2.10
CA ARG A 36 -17.27 -14.79 3.08
C ARG A 36 -17.51 -13.36 2.62
N LEU A 37 -18.76 -12.95 2.53
CA LEU A 37 -19.12 -11.57 2.20
C LEU A 37 -19.06 -10.69 3.45
N PHE A 38 -18.69 -9.43 3.25
CA PHE A 38 -18.84 -8.42 4.29
C PHE A 38 -20.31 -8.13 4.54
N THR A 39 -20.68 -8.07 5.81
CA THR A 39 -22.02 -7.63 6.24
C THR A 39 -22.03 -6.11 6.42
N ALA A 40 -23.22 -5.52 6.44
CA ALA A 40 -23.38 -4.09 6.72
C ALA A 40 -22.85 -3.72 8.12
N ASP A 41 -22.97 -4.61 9.10
CA ASP A 41 -22.46 -4.42 10.45
C ASP A 41 -20.94 -4.39 10.48
N GLN A 42 -20.28 -5.27 9.75
CA GLN A 42 -18.82 -5.28 9.63
C GLN A 42 -18.29 -3.98 9.01
N TYR A 43 -18.95 -3.44 7.98
CA TYR A 43 -18.57 -2.13 7.42
C TYR A 43 -18.76 -0.98 8.44
N ARG A 44 -19.85 -1.02 9.22
CA ARG A 44 -20.07 -0.02 10.29
C ARG A 44 -19.02 -0.11 11.38
N ASP A 45 -18.64 -1.33 11.78
CA ASP A 45 -17.57 -1.58 12.74
C ASP A 45 -16.22 -1.03 12.28
N ILE A 46 -15.86 -1.28 11.03
CA ILE A 46 -14.63 -0.75 10.42
C ILE A 46 -14.65 0.78 10.45
N LEU A 47 -15.73 1.41 10.00
CA LEU A 47 -15.87 2.86 10.01
C LEU A 47 -15.78 3.43 11.43
N PHE A 48 -16.42 2.79 12.39
CA PHE A 48 -16.35 3.19 13.80
C PHE A 48 -14.92 3.13 14.33
N LYS A 49 -14.19 2.03 14.09
CA LYS A 49 -12.81 1.85 14.53
C LYS A 49 -11.88 2.88 13.90
N ILE A 50 -11.97 3.11 12.59
CA ILE A 50 -11.20 4.15 11.91
C ILE A 50 -11.48 5.51 12.56
N THR A 51 -12.74 5.84 12.79
CA THR A 51 -13.13 7.14 13.38
C THR A 51 -12.59 7.31 14.79
N GLU A 52 -12.69 6.27 15.62
CA GLU A 52 -12.15 6.31 16.99
C GLU A 52 -10.63 6.43 17.02
N ASN A 53 -9.93 5.68 16.19
CA ASN A 53 -8.49 5.72 16.11
C ASN A 53 -7.99 7.10 15.60
N LEU A 54 -8.69 7.70 14.63
CA LEU A 54 -8.36 9.03 14.12
C LEU A 54 -8.53 10.14 15.16
N ARG A 55 -9.45 10.02 16.11
CA ARG A 55 -9.64 10.99 17.19
C ARG A 55 -8.43 11.12 18.12
N GLY A 56 -7.63 10.09 18.24
CA GLY A 56 -6.42 10.06 19.07
C GLY A 56 -5.17 10.58 18.39
N ILE A 57 -5.22 10.90 17.10
CA ILE A 57 -4.04 11.32 16.34
C ILE A 57 -3.76 12.81 16.53
N VAL A 58 -2.50 13.12 16.81
CA VAL A 58 -2.00 14.49 16.84
C VAL A 58 -1.65 14.92 15.41
N TYR A 59 -2.12 16.08 14.98
CA TYR A 59 -1.82 16.66 13.66
C TYR A 59 -0.43 17.30 13.65
N ASP A 60 0.60 16.44 13.63
CA ASP A 60 2.00 16.81 13.50
C ASP A 60 2.59 16.28 12.17
N LYS A 61 3.90 16.37 12.02
CA LYS A 61 4.60 15.85 10.83
C LYS A 61 4.43 14.34 10.60
N ASN A 62 4.07 13.58 11.63
CA ASN A 62 3.89 12.13 11.56
C ASN A 62 2.42 11.73 11.29
N TYR A 63 1.51 12.72 11.20
CA TYR A 63 0.08 12.48 11.00
C TYR A 63 -0.21 11.53 9.83
N VAL A 64 0.47 11.71 8.70
CA VAL A 64 0.24 10.90 7.50
C VAL A 64 0.62 9.44 7.74
N ASN A 65 1.73 9.17 8.44
CA ASN A 65 2.15 7.81 8.76
C ASN A 65 1.12 7.13 9.68
N SER A 66 0.70 7.81 10.74
CA SER A 66 -0.34 7.28 11.64
C SER A 66 -1.67 7.04 10.93
N LEU A 67 -2.06 7.93 10.01
CA LEU A 67 -3.24 7.72 9.17
C LEU A 67 -3.09 6.48 8.29
N LEU A 68 -1.95 6.30 7.63
CA LEU A 68 -1.68 5.14 6.78
C LEU A 68 -1.71 3.84 7.59
N GLU A 69 -1.11 3.79 8.78
CA GLU A 69 -1.13 2.61 9.67
C GLU A 69 -2.56 2.22 10.09
N ILE A 70 -3.40 3.19 10.46
CA ILE A 70 -4.80 2.94 10.79
C ILE A 70 -5.57 2.39 9.59
N LEU A 71 -5.41 3.01 8.43
CA LEU A 71 -6.09 2.57 7.21
C LEU A 71 -5.59 1.18 6.77
N GLU A 72 -4.30 0.90 6.91
CA GLU A 72 -3.72 -0.41 6.62
C GLU A 72 -4.32 -1.49 7.51
N SER A 73 -4.34 -1.24 8.82
CA SER A 73 -4.90 -2.18 9.79
C SER A 73 -6.35 -2.55 9.49
N GLU A 74 -7.20 -1.57 9.19
CA GLU A 74 -8.63 -1.78 9.05
C GLU A 74 -9.07 -2.14 7.62
N LEU A 75 -8.32 -1.75 6.59
CA LEU A 75 -8.75 -1.84 5.19
C LEU A 75 -7.98 -2.85 4.32
N SER A 76 -6.92 -3.49 4.84
CA SER A 76 -6.11 -4.44 4.06
C SER A 76 -6.87 -5.68 3.57
N TYR A 77 -7.90 -6.10 4.28
CA TYR A 77 -8.76 -7.23 3.87
C TYR A 77 -10.12 -6.80 3.29
N VAL A 78 -10.34 -5.50 3.13
CA VAL A 78 -11.55 -4.95 2.50
C VAL A 78 -11.30 -4.83 0.99
N PRO A 79 -12.13 -5.41 0.12
CA PRO A 79 -11.97 -5.27 -1.32
C PRO A 79 -12.25 -3.83 -1.78
N SER A 80 -11.46 -3.32 -2.71
CA SER A 80 -11.64 -1.97 -3.28
C SER A 80 -12.87 -1.84 -4.16
N SER A 81 -13.32 -2.95 -4.77
CA SER A 81 -14.49 -2.98 -5.63
C SER A 81 -15.56 -3.93 -5.11
N THR A 82 -16.81 -3.50 -5.22
CA THR A 82 -18.02 -4.32 -4.98
C THR A 82 -18.67 -4.79 -6.28
N SER A 83 -18.08 -4.48 -7.42
CA SER A 83 -18.55 -4.88 -8.75
C SER A 83 -18.53 -6.40 -8.90
N LYS A 84 -19.62 -6.98 -9.42
CA LYS A 84 -19.68 -8.41 -9.73
C LYS A 84 -18.91 -8.77 -11.01
N LYS A 85 -18.49 -7.77 -11.78
CA LYS A 85 -17.78 -7.94 -13.06
C LYS A 85 -16.25 -7.99 -12.88
N GLU A 86 -15.76 -7.62 -11.71
CA GLU A 86 -14.33 -7.52 -11.40
C GLU A 86 -13.92 -8.58 -10.37
N VAL A 87 -12.68 -8.99 -10.46
CA VAL A 87 -12.06 -9.82 -9.42
C VAL A 87 -11.64 -8.90 -8.28
N PRO A 88 -12.18 -9.07 -7.06
CA PRO A 88 -11.86 -8.19 -5.92
C PRO A 88 -10.53 -8.58 -5.27
N ASP A 89 -9.41 -8.44 -5.99
CA ASP A 89 -8.06 -8.86 -5.58
C ASP A 89 -7.17 -7.70 -5.11
N ILE A 90 -7.69 -6.46 -5.17
CA ILE A 90 -7.02 -5.26 -4.66
C ILE A 90 -7.73 -4.81 -3.38
N SER A 91 -6.96 -4.59 -2.32
CA SER A 91 -7.49 -4.09 -1.06
C SER A 91 -7.92 -2.61 -1.18
N LEU A 92 -8.86 -2.21 -0.34
CA LEU A 92 -9.26 -0.80 -0.28
C LEU A 92 -8.12 0.08 0.21
N TYR A 93 -7.27 -0.42 1.10
CA TYR A 93 -6.06 0.28 1.54
C TYR A 93 -5.10 0.56 0.38
N ASP A 94 -4.72 -0.48 -0.37
CA ASP A 94 -3.79 -0.32 -1.49
C ASP A 94 -4.36 0.62 -2.56
N HIS A 95 -5.66 0.49 -2.86
CA HIS A 95 -6.33 1.38 -3.80
C HIS A 95 -6.27 2.84 -3.36
N LEU A 96 -6.59 3.14 -2.09
CA LEU A 96 -6.57 4.49 -1.56
C LEU A 96 -5.15 5.06 -1.53
N LYS A 97 -4.16 4.28 -1.07
CA LYS A 97 -2.75 4.68 -1.00
C LYS A 97 -2.19 5.04 -2.38
N LEU A 98 -2.41 4.17 -3.37
CA LEU A 98 -1.96 4.43 -4.75
C LEU A 98 -2.68 5.62 -5.37
N THR A 99 -3.99 5.75 -5.14
CA THR A 99 -4.77 6.89 -5.64
C THR A 99 -4.24 8.21 -5.07
N ALA A 100 -3.95 8.25 -3.76
CA ALA A 100 -3.39 9.43 -3.11
C ALA A 100 -1.99 9.77 -3.66
N GLY A 101 -1.12 8.76 -3.82
CA GLY A 101 0.22 8.95 -4.41
C GLY A 101 0.17 9.50 -5.83
N ILE A 102 -0.67 8.93 -6.69
CA ILE A 102 -0.85 9.40 -8.07
C ILE A 102 -1.42 10.83 -8.07
N ALA A 103 -2.39 11.13 -7.21
CA ALA A 103 -2.97 12.47 -7.12
C ALA A 103 -1.94 13.52 -6.70
N LEU A 104 -1.03 13.18 -5.78
CA LEU A 104 0.08 14.06 -5.38
C LEU A 104 1.05 14.32 -6.55
N CYS A 105 1.43 13.29 -7.29
CA CYS A 105 2.29 13.44 -8.47
C CYS A 105 1.64 14.34 -9.54
N ILE A 106 0.35 14.13 -9.82
CA ILE A 106 -0.39 14.96 -10.76
C ILE A 106 -0.46 16.42 -10.27
N LYS A 107 -0.76 16.61 -8.96
CA LYS A 107 -0.79 17.94 -8.37
C LYS A 107 0.54 18.65 -8.56
N GLN A 108 1.64 18.01 -8.17
CA GLN A 108 2.98 18.59 -8.30
C GLN A 108 3.32 18.95 -9.75
N TYR A 109 3.05 18.03 -10.68
CA TYR A 109 3.25 18.28 -12.10
C TYR A 109 2.49 19.51 -12.62
N LEU A 110 1.22 19.67 -12.22
CA LEU A 110 0.41 20.80 -12.65
C LEU A 110 0.88 22.11 -12.03
N ASP A 111 1.31 22.09 -10.76
CA ASP A 111 1.89 23.25 -10.07
C ASP A 111 3.21 23.68 -10.74
N ASP A 112 4.12 22.78 -10.97
CA ASP A 112 5.43 23.06 -11.61
C ASP A 112 5.27 23.61 -13.02
N LYS A 113 4.29 23.11 -13.78
CA LYS A 113 3.97 23.59 -15.12
C LYS A 113 3.03 24.80 -15.14
N GLN A 114 2.59 25.29 -13.98
CA GLN A 114 1.63 26.38 -13.83
C GLN A 114 0.34 26.16 -14.66
N LYS A 115 -0.09 24.90 -14.75
CA LYS A 115 -1.29 24.52 -15.51
C LYS A 115 -2.55 24.67 -14.63
N PRO A 116 -3.63 25.26 -15.16
CA PRO A 116 -4.87 25.41 -14.39
C PRO A 116 -5.58 24.07 -14.23
N TYR A 117 -5.78 23.65 -12.97
CA TYR A 117 -6.40 22.35 -12.63
C TYR A 117 -7.73 22.09 -13.34
N LYS A 118 -8.64 23.10 -13.31
CA LYS A 118 -9.96 22.98 -13.91
C LYS A 118 -9.86 22.65 -15.39
N THR A 119 -9.06 23.40 -16.13
CA THR A 119 -8.91 23.22 -17.57
C THR A 119 -8.29 21.86 -17.92
N VAL A 120 -7.26 21.47 -17.18
CA VAL A 120 -6.51 20.22 -17.50
C VAL A 120 -7.29 18.98 -17.11
N LEU A 121 -7.85 18.96 -15.89
CA LEU A 121 -8.47 17.74 -15.34
C LEU A 121 -9.93 17.56 -15.72
N PHE A 122 -10.63 18.64 -16.11
CA PHE A 122 -12.07 18.58 -16.38
C PHE A 122 -12.42 19.01 -17.81
N ASP A 123 -11.92 20.14 -18.30
CA ASP A 123 -12.32 20.66 -19.61
C ASP A 123 -11.56 19.96 -20.76
N ARG A 124 -10.34 19.48 -20.51
CA ARG A 124 -9.46 18.79 -21.47
C ARG A 124 -8.89 17.48 -20.93
N GLN A 125 -9.67 16.72 -20.20
CA GLN A 125 -9.21 15.49 -19.58
C GLN A 125 -8.64 14.47 -20.58
N GLU A 126 -9.18 14.38 -21.79
CA GLU A 126 -8.70 13.44 -22.82
C GLU A 126 -7.27 13.74 -23.25
N ASP A 127 -6.92 15.02 -23.39
CA ASP A 127 -5.56 15.45 -23.69
C ASP A 127 -4.60 15.07 -22.54
N PHE A 128 -5.08 15.20 -21.30
CA PHE A 128 -4.28 14.88 -20.12
C PHE A 128 -4.02 13.39 -19.94
N TYR A 129 -4.92 12.49 -20.35
CA TYR A 129 -4.70 11.05 -20.25
C TYR A 129 -3.50 10.53 -21.03
N ILE A 130 -3.08 11.23 -22.08
CA ILE A 130 -1.91 10.87 -22.89
C ILE A 130 -0.64 11.62 -22.45
N GLU A 131 -0.76 12.55 -21.49
CA GLU A 131 0.36 13.35 -21.03
C GLU A 131 1.19 12.58 -19.98
N LYS A 132 2.51 12.60 -20.15
CA LYS A 132 3.45 11.99 -19.19
C LYS A 132 3.66 12.93 -18.01
N CYS A 133 2.85 12.77 -16.96
CA CYS A 133 2.83 13.65 -15.80
C CYS A 133 3.53 13.08 -14.56
N PHE A 134 3.93 11.81 -14.58
CA PHE A 134 4.70 11.19 -13.49
C PHE A 134 5.60 10.08 -14.04
N ARG A 135 6.55 9.70 -13.20
CA ARG A 135 7.52 8.64 -13.50
C ARG A 135 7.38 7.54 -12.46
N LEU A 136 7.29 6.28 -12.88
CA LEU A 136 7.38 5.13 -11.99
C LEU A 136 8.84 4.67 -11.95
N ALA A 137 9.44 4.71 -10.77
CA ALA A 137 10.78 4.17 -10.53
C ALA A 137 10.70 2.91 -9.68
N SER A 138 11.59 1.96 -9.94
CA SER A 138 11.76 0.77 -9.11
C SER A 138 13.24 0.67 -8.73
N LEU A 139 13.48 0.45 -7.44
CA LEU A 139 14.82 0.29 -6.89
C LEU A 139 14.94 -1.13 -6.31
N ASP A 140 16.00 -1.83 -6.68
CA ASP A 140 16.33 -3.16 -6.14
C ASP A 140 17.78 -3.22 -5.71
N ILE A 141 18.05 -3.95 -4.63
CA ILE A 141 19.41 -4.20 -4.14
C ILE A 141 19.83 -5.63 -4.49
N SER A 142 20.85 -5.77 -5.28
CA SER A 142 21.45 -7.08 -5.55
C SER A 142 22.40 -7.53 -4.44
N GLY A 143 22.55 -8.83 -4.26
CA GLY A 143 23.49 -9.42 -3.29
C GLY A 143 23.04 -9.44 -1.83
N ILE A 144 21.78 -9.12 -1.55
CA ILE A 144 21.18 -9.10 -0.19
C ILE A 144 21.46 -10.42 0.55
N GLN A 145 21.22 -11.56 -0.08
CA GLN A 145 21.43 -12.86 0.57
C GLN A 145 22.89 -13.05 1.00
N LYS A 146 23.85 -12.72 0.14
CA LYS A 146 25.27 -12.81 0.49
C LYS A 146 25.62 -11.89 1.66
N PHE A 147 25.10 -10.69 1.67
CA PHE A 147 25.31 -9.73 2.76
C PHE A 147 24.67 -10.21 4.06
N ILE A 148 23.42 -10.68 4.04
CA ILE A 148 22.71 -11.11 5.24
C ILE A 148 23.31 -12.40 5.82
N TYR A 149 23.59 -13.40 4.98
CA TYR A 149 24.00 -14.74 5.41
C TYR A 149 25.53 -14.94 5.58
N THR A 150 26.35 -13.94 5.29
CA THR A 150 27.79 -14.00 5.62
C THR A 150 27.97 -13.76 7.12
N ILE A 151 27.57 -14.70 7.95
CA ILE A 151 27.57 -14.59 9.41
C ILE A 151 28.34 -15.74 10.03
N THR A 152 29.20 -15.44 11.00
CA THR A 152 29.83 -16.44 11.87
C THR A 152 28.79 -16.99 12.85
N SER A 153 28.92 -18.26 13.24
CA SER A 153 27.93 -18.97 14.08
C SER A 153 27.61 -18.28 15.43
N LYS A 154 28.57 -17.51 15.96
CA LYS A 154 28.39 -16.81 17.23
C LYS A 154 27.55 -15.54 17.05
N ASN A 155 26.43 -15.44 17.78
CA ASN A 155 25.45 -14.33 17.71
C ASN A 155 24.76 -14.17 16.33
N ALA A 156 24.59 -15.26 15.57
CA ALA A 156 24.04 -15.22 14.22
C ALA A 156 22.72 -14.46 14.12
N LEU A 157 21.75 -14.70 15.03
CA LEU A 157 20.45 -14.04 15.01
C LEU A 157 20.55 -12.51 15.21
N ARG A 158 21.44 -12.06 16.11
CA ARG A 158 21.64 -10.62 16.34
C ARG A 158 22.25 -9.94 15.12
N HIS A 159 23.22 -10.58 14.49
CA HIS A 159 23.85 -10.06 13.26
C HIS A 159 22.86 -10.05 12.09
N LEU A 160 22.03 -11.09 11.97
CA LEU A 160 21.00 -11.16 10.94
C LEU A 160 20.02 -9.98 11.05
N ARG A 161 19.47 -9.77 12.24
CA ARG A 161 18.55 -8.66 12.52
C ARG A 161 19.19 -7.29 12.24
N ALA A 162 20.42 -7.09 12.71
CA ALA A 162 21.15 -5.83 12.51
C ALA A 162 21.38 -5.54 11.02
N ARG A 163 21.72 -6.56 10.23
CA ARG A 163 21.96 -6.41 8.79
C ARG A 163 20.68 -6.16 8.01
N SER A 164 19.58 -6.86 8.36
CA SER A 164 18.26 -6.59 7.76
C SER A 164 17.84 -5.15 8.04
N PHE A 165 17.91 -4.73 9.30
CA PHE A 165 17.57 -3.35 9.70
C PHE A 165 18.46 -2.31 9.00
N TYR A 166 19.75 -2.58 8.82
CA TYR A 166 20.65 -1.69 8.08
C TYR A 166 20.24 -1.54 6.61
N LEU A 167 19.81 -2.65 5.97
CA LEU A 167 19.32 -2.59 4.58
C LEU A 167 18.03 -1.77 4.47
N ASP A 168 17.10 -1.91 5.42
CA ASP A 168 15.88 -1.12 5.46
C ASP A 168 16.19 0.38 5.57
N LEU A 169 17.04 0.77 6.54
CA LEU A 169 17.47 2.16 6.70
C LEU A 169 18.20 2.70 5.46
N MET A 170 19.04 1.87 4.83
CA MET A 170 19.76 2.28 3.63
C MET A 170 18.80 2.52 2.46
N MET A 171 17.78 1.67 2.28
CA MET A 171 16.78 1.84 1.24
C MET A 171 15.91 3.07 1.46
N GLU A 172 15.50 3.31 2.70
CA GLU A 172 14.77 4.51 3.09
C GLU A 172 15.58 5.77 2.77
N HIS A 173 16.83 5.82 3.23
CA HIS A 173 17.71 6.96 2.97
C HIS A 173 17.97 7.20 1.47
N VAL A 174 18.20 6.14 0.69
CA VAL A 174 18.37 6.26 -0.78
C VAL A 174 17.10 6.78 -1.44
N THR A 175 15.93 6.36 -0.98
CA THR A 175 14.64 6.83 -1.50
C THR A 175 14.46 8.32 -1.19
N ASP A 176 14.73 8.74 0.04
CA ASP A 176 14.65 10.14 0.45
C ASP A 176 15.61 11.02 -0.35
N GLU A 177 16.87 10.61 -0.49
CA GLU A 177 17.86 11.33 -1.30
C GLU A 177 17.47 11.46 -2.77
N LEU A 178 16.77 10.48 -3.33
CA LEU A 178 16.27 10.55 -4.70
C LEU A 178 15.09 11.52 -4.83
N LEU A 179 14.22 11.57 -3.83
CA LEU A 179 13.07 12.47 -3.80
C LEU A 179 13.49 13.93 -3.53
N ASP A 180 14.52 14.15 -2.72
CA ASP A 180 15.01 15.50 -2.40
C ASP A 180 15.78 16.16 -3.57
N ARG A 181 16.25 15.38 -4.55
CA ARG A 181 17.02 15.89 -5.70
C ARG A 181 16.17 16.22 -6.94
N GLU A 182 14.92 15.82 -6.96
CA GLU A 182 13.97 16.12 -8.05
C GLU A 182 13.06 17.31 -7.70
#